data_a8d13356fc072c7d9f7c859b4ec7adfb
#
_entry.id   a8d13356fc072c7d9f7c859b4ec7adfb
#
_cell.length_a   1.000
_cell.length_b   1.000
_cell.length_c   1.000
_cell.angle_alpha   90.00
_cell.angle_beta   90.00
_cell.angle_gamma   90.00
#
_symmetry.space_group_name_H-M   'P 1'
#
loop_
_entity.id
_entity.type
_entity.pdbx_description
1 polymer ?
#
loop_
_entity_poly.entity_id
_entity_poly.type
_entity_poly.pdbx_seq_one_letter_code
_entity_poly.pdbx_strand_id
1 'polypeptide(L)'
;ESSDYLVAFLGDSLRRADPALDHALQRLISRQIGHAIELAELMAAVAAEARLARFLLHLSARMAERGLSPRRLLLRMNRRDIAAHLGLAHETVSRSLRLLVDQACLAVNNREVEILDFAALRTHARSTRGLCEDGNGRQTAPSHWATSRPADNERAVA
;
A
#
# COMPACT_ATOMS: atom_id res chain seq x y z
N GLU A 1 -9.07 -36.94 1.67
CA GLU A 1 -7.90 -37.86 1.72
C GLU A 1 -7.45 -38.31 0.33
N SER A 2 -8.35 -38.68 -0.61
CA SER A 2 -7.94 -39.12 -1.97
C SER A 2 -7.26 -38.02 -2.81
N SER A 3 -7.57 -36.77 -2.62
CA SER A 3 -6.99 -35.63 -3.37
C SER A 3 -5.53 -35.41 -3.02
N ASP A 4 -5.16 -35.55 -1.76
CA ASP A 4 -3.79 -35.29 -1.26
C ASP A 4 -2.82 -36.37 -1.76
N TYR A 5 -3.29 -37.64 -1.84
CA TYR A 5 -2.51 -38.73 -2.42
C TYR A 5 -2.27 -38.57 -3.93
N LEU A 6 -3.25 -38.06 -4.66
CA LEU A 6 -3.10 -37.78 -6.09
C LEU A 6 -2.10 -36.66 -6.35
N VAL A 7 -2.17 -35.59 -5.57
CA VAL A 7 -1.24 -34.46 -5.68
C VAL A 7 0.20 -34.91 -5.33
N ALA A 8 0.36 -35.70 -4.27
CA ALA A 8 1.67 -36.25 -3.87
C ALA A 8 2.24 -37.21 -4.95
N PHE A 9 1.41 -38.09 -5.50
CA PHE A 9 1.82 -39.04 -6.53
C PHE A 9 2.20 -38.35 -7.85
N LEU A 10 1.39 -37.38 -8.29
CA LEU A 10 1.68 -36.58 -9.48
C LEU A 10 2.95 -35.74 -9.29
N GLY A 11 3.15 -35.16 -8.09
CA GLY A 11 4.37 -34.41 -7.76
C GLY A 11 5.63 -35.28 -7.83
N ASP A 12 5.57 -36.49 -7.32
CA ASP A 12 6.71 -37.42 -7.32
C ASP A 12 7.02 -37.98 -8.72
N SER A 13 6.00 -38.18 -9.53
CA SER A 13 6.14 -38.60 -10.93
C SER A 13 6.72 -37.49 -11.81
N LEU A 14 6.31 -36.23 -11.60
CA LEU A 14 6.85 -35.04 -12.30
C LEU A 14 8.31 -34.79 -11.95
N ARG A 15 8.70 -34.93 -10.69
CA ARG A 15 10.11 -34.78 -10.25
C ARG A 15 11.05 -35.75 -10.92
N ARG A 16 10.58 -36.98 -11.19
CA ARG A 16 11.35 -38.00 -11.88
C ARG A 16 11.47 -37.80 -13.39
N ALA A 17 10.46 -37.10 -13.97
CA ALA A 17 10.38 -36.91 -15.41
C ALA A 17 11.23 -35.76 -15.94
N ASP A 18 11.23 -34.60 -15.24
CA ASP A 18 11.99 -33.42 -15.65
C ASP A 18 12.35 -32.51 -14.45
N PRO A 19 13.63 -32.50 -14.01
CA PRO A 19 14.09 -31.66 -12.91
C PRO A 19 13.94 -30.16 -13.18
N ALA A 20 14.01 -29.72 -14.43
CA ALA A 20 13.85 -28.31 -14.78
C ALA A 20 12.41 -27.85 -14.59
N LEU A 21 11.47 -28.71 -14.91
CA LEU A 21 10.02 -28.47 -14.69
C LEU A 21 9.71 -28.45 -13.19
N ASP A 22 10.30 -29.36 -12.40
CA ASP A 22 10.14 -29.36 -10.93
C ASP A 22 10.64 -28.07 -10.31
N HIS A 23 11.83 -27.58 -10.69
CA HIS A 23 12.36 -26.31 -10.23
C HIS A 23 11.50 -25.11 -10.65
N ALA A 24 10.94 -25.13 -11.85
CA ALA A 24 10.03 -24.08 -12.31
C ALA A 24 8.74 -24.08 -11.49
N LEU A 25 8.18 -25.25 -11.23
CA LEU A 25 6.97 -25.42 -10.44
C LEU A 25 7.18 -25.02 -8.98
N GLN A 26 8.28 -25.42 -8.37
CA GLN A 26 8.66 -25.01 -7.00
C GLN A 26 8.79 -23.50 -6.87
N ARG A 27 9.42 -22.84 -7.84
CA ARG A 27 9.49 -21.37 -7.86
C ARG A 27 8.13 -20.71 -7.98
N LEU A 28 7.23 -21.26 -8.79
CA LEU A 28 5.87 -20.75 -8.92
C LEU A 28 5.08 -20.93 -7.61
N ILE A 29 5.16 -22.11 -7.00
CA ILE A 29 4.50 -22.41 -5.73
C ILE A 29 5.05 -21.52 -4.62
N SER A 30 6.38 -21.39 -4.52
CA SER A 30 7.02 -20.50 -3.52
C SER A 30 6.59 -19.04 -3.68
N ARG A 31 6.47 -18.56 -4.90
CA ARG A 31 5.93 -17.22 -5.17
C ARG A 31 4.47 -17.08 -4.73
N GLN A 32 3.64 -18.08 -5.01
CA GLN A 32 2.22 -18.04 -4.61
C GLN A 32 2.06 -18.09 -3.09
N ILE A 33 2.85 -18.92 -2.41
CA ILE A 33 2.87 -18.99 -0.94
C ILE A 33 3.36 -17.65 -0.36
N GLY A 34 4.42 -17.07 -0.91
CA GLY A 34 4.92 -15.76 -0.50
C GLY A 34 3.84 -14.68 -0.62
N HIS A 35 3.12 -14.63 -1.73
CA HIS A 35 2.02 -13.68 -1.91
C HIS A 35 0.86 -13.92 -0.92
N ALA A 36 0.55 -15.18 -0.61
CA ALA A 36 -0.50 -15.50 0.36
C ALA A 36 -0.12 -15.07 1.78
N ILE A 37 1.13 -15.25 2.18
CA ILE A 37 1.66 -14.78 3.49
C ILE A 37 1.61 -13.26 3.56
N GLU A 38 2.11 -12.56 2.54
CA GLU A 38 2.09 -11.10 2.47
C GLU A 38 0.65 -10.54 2.56
N LEU A 39 -0.30 -11.20 1.90
CA LEU A 39 -1.71 -10.82 1.99
C LEU A 39 -2.27 -11.05 3.39
N ALA A 40 -1.93 -12.18 4.04
CA ALA A 40 -2.34 -12.48 5.41
C ALA A 40 -1.77 -11.45 6.40
N GLU A 41 -0.50 -11.07 6.26
CA GLU A 41 0.13 -10.01 7.06
C GLU A 41 -0.54 -8.65 6.84
N LEU A 42 -0.88 -8.33 5.60
CA LEU A 42 -1.62 -7.12 5.25
C LEU A 42 -2.97 -7.06 5.98
N MET A 43 -3.70 -8.17 5.98
CA MET A 43 -5.01 -8.27 6.63
C MET A 43 -4.92 -8.28 8.16
N ALA A 44 -3.82 -8.76 8.72
CA ALA A 44 -3.57 -8.78 10.16
C ALA A 44 -3.29 -7.39 10.75
N ALA A 45 -2.94 -6.39 9.94
CA ALA A 45 -2.71 -5.02 10.42
C ALA A 45 -4.01 -4.40 10.96
N VAL A 46 -3.99 -3.92 12.19
CA VAL A 46 -5.18 -3.37 12.88
C VAL A 46 -5.54 -1.98 12.37
N ALA A 47 -4.54 -1.12 12.16
CA ALA A 47 -4.75 0.24 11.68
C ALA A 47 -4.94 0.28 10.17
N ALA A 48 -5.92 1.05 9.71
CA ALA A 48 -6.21 1.22 8.30
C ALA A 48 -5.03 1.83 7.52
N GLU A 49 -4.33 2.78 8.15
CA GLU A 49 -3.14 3.41 7.60
C GLU A 49 -2.02 2.39 7.40
N ALA A 50 -1.82 1.49 8.38
CA ALA A 50 -0.81 0.44 8.29
C ALA A 50 -1.11 -0.56 7.16
N ARG A 51 -2.38 -0.95 7.00
CA ARG A 51 -2.82 -1.79 5.88
C ARG A 51 -2.55 -1.13 4.54
N LEU A 52 -2.92 0.14 4.42
CA LEU A 52 -2.72 0.91 3.20
C LEU A 52 -1.23 1.12 2.90
N ALA A 53 -0.42 1.47 3.90
CA ALA A 53 1.02 1.65 3.75
C ALA A 53 1.71 0.35 3.31
N ARG A 54 1.36 -0.80 3.90
CA ARG A 54 1.85 -2.12 3.49
C ARG A 54 1.48 -2.45 2.06
N PHE A 55 0.24 -2.18 1.67
CA PHE A 55 -0.24 -2.39 0.31
C PHE A 55 0.56 -1.58 -0.72
N LEU A 56 0.80 -0.29 -0.44
CA LEU A 56 1.59 0.58 -1.33
C LEU A 56 3.05 0.14 -1.42
N LEU A 57 3.66 -0.25 -0.29
CA LEU A 57 5.03 -0.79 -0.27
C LEU A 57 5.14 -2.10 -1.05
N HIS A 58 4.15 -2.98 -0.91
CA HIS A 58 4.08 -4.23 -1.68
C HIS A 58 3.99 -3.97 -3.19
N LEU A 59 3.12 -3.06 -3.62
CA LEU A 59 3.04 -2.66 -5.03
C LEU A 59 4.36 -2.07 -5.52
N SER A 60 4.99 -1.21 -4.73
CA SER A 60 6.30 -0.62 -5.03
C SER A 60 7.38 -1.68 -5.24
N ALA A 61 7.46 -2.67 -4.37
CA ALA A 61 8.41 -3.78 -4.50
C ALA A 61 8.16 -4.59 -5.79
N ARG A 62 6.90 -4.91 -6.09
CA ARG A 62 6.55 -5.62 -7.33
C ARG A 62 6.83 -4.82 -8.59
N MET A 63 6.74 -3.49 -8.55
CA MET A 63 7.15 -2.64 -9.68
C MET A 63 8.66 -2.68 -9.86
N ALA A 64 9.43 -2.61 -8.77
CA ALA A 64 10.89 -2.72 -8.79
C ALA A 64 11.36 -4.07 -9.37
N GLU A 65 10.75 -5.19 -8.99
CA GLU A 65 11.04 -6.52 -9.53
C GLU A 65 10.85 -6.61 -11.05
N ARG A 66 9.98 -5.76 -11.61
CA ARG A 66 9.71 -5.67 -13.04
C ARG A 66 10.58 -4.62 -13.76
N GLY A 67 11.55 -4.03 -13.07
CA GLY A 67 12.39 -2.97 -13.62
C GLY A 67 11.69 -1.62 -13.79
N LEU A 68 10.52 -1.45 -13.17
CA LEU A 68 9.75 -0.21 -13.20
C LEU A 68 10.07 0.67 -11.99
N SER A 69 9.69 1.96 -12.05
CA SER A 69 9.92 2.88 -10.95
C SER A 69 9.18 2.43 -9.67
N PRO A 70 9.89 2.20 -8.54
CA PRO A 70 9.22 1.86 -7.29
C PRO A 70 8.54 3.07 -6.62
N ARG A 71 8.87 4.29 -7.02
CA ARG A 71 8.34 5.52 -6.44
C ARG A 71 6.99 5.91 -7.03
N ARG A 72 6.79 5.68 -8.34
CA ARG A 72 5.58 6.10 -9.05
C ARG A 72 4.70 4.91 -9.32
N LEU A 73 3.54 4.90 -8.68
CA LEU A 73 2.57 3.81 -8.76
C LEU A 73 1.33 4.31 -9.49
N LEU A 74 0.99 3.70 -10.62
CA LEU A 74 -0.30 3.91 -11.26
C LEU A 74 -1.29 2.88 -10.70
N LEU A 75 -2.18 3.31 -9.83
CA LEU A 75 -3.22 2.45 -9.26
C LEU A 75 -4.31 2.23 -10.29
N ARG A 76 -4.37 1.02 -10.86
CA ARG A 76 -5.46 0.63 -11.77
C ARG A 76 -6.77 0.40 -11.04
N MET A 77 -6.72 0.23 -9.72
CA MET A 77 -7.85 0.06 -8.81
C MET A 77 -8.41 1.43 -8.39
N ASN A 78 -9.72 1.53 -8.30
CA ASN A 78 -10.38 2.68 -7.70
C ASN A 78 -10.38 2.56 -6.16
N ARG A 79 -10.85 3.59 -5.45
CA ARG A 79 -10.86 3.60 -3.97
C ARG A 79 -11.71 2.49 -3.36
N ARG A 80 -12.80 2.11 -4.05
CA ARG A 80 -13.69 1.01 -3.60
C ARG A 80 -13.02 -0.33 -3.78
N ASP A 81 -12.29 -0.54 -4.88
CA ASP A 81 -11.56 -1.78 -5.14
C ASP A 81 -10.45 -1.95 -4.11
N ILE A 82 -9.70 -0.88 -3.79
CA ILE A 82 -8.67 -0.90 -2.74
C ILE A 82 -9.31 -1.20 -1.39
N ALA A 83 -10.44 -0.58 -1.07
CA ALA A 83 -11.16 -0.82 0.17
C ALA A 83 -11.62 -2.27 0.31
N ALA A 84 -12.21 -2.82 -0.75
CA ALA A 84 -12.61 -4.22 -0.80
C ALA A 84 -11.40 -5.17 -0.62
N HIS A 85 -10.28 -4.87 -1.27
CA HIS A 85 -9.04 -5.65 -1.14
C HIS A 85 -8.45 -5.62 0.27
N LEU A 86 -8.51 -4.47 0.94
CA LEU A 86 -7.96 -4.28 2.28
C LEU A 86 -8.94 -4.61 3.41
N GLY A 87 -10.19 -4.96 3.08
CA GLY A 87 -11.24 -5.17 4.09
C GLY A 87 -11.56 -3.89 4.88
N LEU A 88 -11.60 -2.75 4.20
CA LEU A 88 -11.85 -1.43 4.77
C LEU A 88 -13.08 -0.77 4.13
N ALA A 89 -13.65 0.23 4.81
CA ALA A 89 -14.61 1.12 4.17
C ALA A 89 -13.90 2.06 3.19
N HIS A 90 -14.57 2.46 2.11
CA HIS A 90 -13.96 3.30 1.09
C HIS A 90 -13.61 4.70 1.60
N GLU A 91 -14.40 5.22 2.54
CA GLU A 91 -14.14 6.46 3.26
C GLU A 91 -12.86 6.37 4.10
N THR A 92 -12.66 5.22 4.74
CA THR A 92 -11.45 4.95 5.54
C THR A 92 -10.20 4.96 4.67
N VAL A 93 -10.23 4.31 3.50
CA VAL A 93 -9.11 4.36 2.53
C VAL A 93 -8.83 5.79 2.10
N SER A 94 -9.87 6.58 1.83
CA SER A 94 -9.72 7.98 1.42
C SER A 94 -9.11 8.84 2.52
N ARG A 95 -9.53 8.64 3.78
CA ARG A 95 -8.95 9.33 4.95
C ARG A 95 -7.49 8.92 5.18
N SER A 96 -7.21 7.63 5.14
CA SER A 96 -5.84 7.11 5.33
C SER A 96 -4.87 7.62 4.27
N LEU A 97 -5.31 7.69 3.00
CA LEU A 97 -4.50 8.31 1.94
C LEU A 97 -4.23 9.78 2.21
N ARG A 98 -5.26 10.53 2.63
CA ARG A 98 -5.11 11.95 2.95
C ARG A 98 -4.14 12.16 4.11
N LEU A 99 -4.25 11.35 5.16
CA LEU A 99 -3.33 11.39 6.29
C LEU A 99 -1.88 11.16 5.86
N LEU A 100 -1.62 10.16 5.03
CA LEU A 100 -0.27 9.90 4.52
C LEU A 100 0.25 11.02 3.59
N VAL A 101 -0.64 11.73 2.89
CA VAL A 101 -0.29 12.93 2.11
C VAL A 101 0.03 14.11 3.05
N ASP A 102 -0.80 14.34 4.05
CA ASP A 102 -0.61 15.43 5.03
C ASP A 102 0.70 15.27 5.82
N GLN A 103 1.16 14.03 6.00
CA GLN A 103 2.44 13.68 6.61
C GLN A 103 3.62 13.65 5.62
N ALA A 104 3.42 14.14 4.39
CA ALA A 104 4.43 14.15 3.33
C ALA A 104 5.04 12.77 2.99
N CYS A 105 4.37 11.68 3.32
CA CYS A 105 4.80 10.33 2.93
C CYS A 105 4.51 10.05 1.45
N LEU A 106 3.41 10.60 0.94
CA LEU A 106 2.90 10.37 -0.40
C LEU A 106 2.51 11.68 -1.08
N ALA A 107 2.59 11.70 -2.41
CA ALA A 107 1.83 12.62 -3.24
C ALA A 107 0.80 11.80 -4.04
N VAL A 108 -0.44 12.28 -4.12
CA VAL A 108 -1.53 11.58 -4.78
C VAL A 108 -2.21 12.51 -5.78
N ASN A 109 -2.20 12.12 -7.03
CA ASN A 109 -2.92 12.78 -8.11
C ASN A 109 -3.84 11.76 -8.81
N ASN A 110 -5.13 11.80 -8.47
CA ASN A 110 -6.13 10.86 -8.96
C ASN A 110 -5.74 9.39 -8.70
N ARG A 111 -5.22 8.70 -9.72
CA ARG A 111 -4.76 7.30 -9.67
C ARG A 111 -3.25 7.16 -9.58
N GLU A 112 -2.54 8.25 -9.71
CA GLU A 112 -1.09 8.27 -9.55
C GLU A 112 -0.74 8.52 -8.09
N VAL A 113 0.08 7.65 -7.53
CA VAL A 113 0.63 7.76 -6.18
C VAL A 113 2.13 7.77 -6.28
N GLU A 114 2.75 8.83 -5.78
CA GLU A 114 4.20 8.93 -5.68
C GLU A 114 4.61 8.79 -4.22
N ILE A 115 5.54 7.87 -3.94
CA ILE A 115 6.11 7.69 -2.60
C ILE A 115 7.24 8.69 -2.43
N LEU A 116 7.04 9.68 -1.57
CA LEU A 116 8.01 10.73 -1.27
C LEU A 116 9.04 10.23 -0.25
N ASP A 117 8.57 9.61 0.83
CA ASP A 117 9.40 9.07 1.90
C ASP A 117 9.09 7.60 2.20
N PHE A 118 10.00 6.72 1.79
CA PHE A 118 9.93 5.29 2.06
C PHE A 118 10.13 4.93 3.53
N ALA A 119 10.95 5.70 4.26
CA ALA A 119 11.23 5.42 5.66
C ALA A 119 10.01 5.72 6.52
N ALA A 120 9.40 6.88 6.32
CA ALA A 120 8.15 7.25 6.97
C ALA A 120 7.02 6.27 6.63
N LEU A 121 6.86 5.90 5.36
CA LEU A 121 5.84 4.94 4.94
C LEU A 121 6.05 3.55 5.56
N ARG A 122 7.30 3.09 5.71
CA ARG A 122 7.62 1.83 6.42
C ARG A 122 7.30 1.91 7.91
N THR A 123 7.48 3.07 8.53
CA THR A 123 7.11 3.29 9.93
C THR A 123 5.60 3.15 10.11
N HIS A 124 4.80 3.75 9.24
CA HIS A 124 3.34 3.56 9.23
C HIS A 124 2.95 2.10 9.02
N ALA A 125 3.61 1.41 8.10
CA ALA A 125 3.35 -0.01 7.83
C ALA A 125 3.61 -0.92 9.05
N ARG A 126 4.50 -0.54 9.96
CA ARG A 126 4.80 -1.29 11.19
C ARG A 126 3.85 -0.97 12.34
N SER A 127 3.14 0.16 12.27
CA SER A 127 2.19 0.55 13.31
C SER A 127 1.03 -0.45 13.35
N THR A 128 0.80 -1.05 14.49
CA THR A 128 -0.34 -1.94 14.77
C THR A 128 -1.48 -1.22 15.49
N ARG A 129 -1.23 0.00 16.00
CA ARG A 129 -2.24 0.88 16.60
C ARG A 129 -2.45 2.08 15.69
N GLY A 130 -3.71 2.41 15.43
CA GLY A 130 -4.07 3.70 14.84
C GLY A 130 -3.59 4.82 15.77
N LEU A 131 -2.98 5.85 15.18
CA LEU A 131 -2.54 7.06 15.87
C LEU A 131 -3.71 7.89 16.47
N CYS A 132 -4.84 7.26 16.77
CA CYS A 132 -6.04 7.91 17.29
C CYS A 132 -6.17 7.86 18.82
N GLU A 133 -5.17 7.38 19.57
CA GLU A 133 -5.23 7.34 21.03
C GLU A 133 -4.08 8.06 21.71
N ASP A 134 -3.76 9.28 21.31
CA ASP A 134 -3.07 10.21 22.21
C ASP A 134 -3.63 11.62 22.03
N GLY A 135 -4.89 11.77 22.38
CA GLY A 135 -5.48 13.06 22.64
C GLY A 135 -4.93 13.62 23.94
N ASN A 136 -3.67 14.00 23.97
CA ASN A 136 -3.19 15.08 24.84
C ASN A 136 -1.74 15.46 24.51
N GLY A 137 -1.58 16.24 23.47
CA GLY A 137 -0.28 16.82 23.11
C GLY A 137 -0.53 17.94 22.11
N ARG A 138 -0.88 19.12 22.62
CA ARG A 138 -0.86 20.34 21.82
C ARG A 138 0.50 20.46 21.13
N GLN A 139 0.56 20.13 19.85
CA GLN A 139 1.55 20.71 18.96
C GLN A 139 0.81 21.56 17.95
N THR A 140 0.90 22.85 18.21
CA THR A 140 0.50 23.94 17.33
C THR A 140 1.19 23.76 15.98
N ALA A 141 0.43 23.41 14.97
CA ALA A 141 0.89 23.50 13.59
C ALA A 141 1.19 24.98 13.28
N PRO A 142 2.31 25.31 12.64
CA PRO A 142 2.55 26.66 12.19
C PRO A 142 1.56 27.00 11.07
N SER A 143 0.69 27.94 11.35
CA SER A 143 -0.30 28.49 10.42
C SER A 143 0.36 29.41 9.41
N HIS A 144 1.03 28.89 8.39
CA HIS A 144 1.63 29.74 7.34
C HIS A 144 0.80 29.81 6.04
N TRP A 145 -0.39 29.22 6.02
CA TRP A 145 -1.30 29.30 4.86
C TRP A 145 -2.39 30.37 4.97
N ALA A 146 -2.43 31.13 6.08
CA ALA A 146 -3.52 32.07 6.39
C ALA A 146 -3.22 33.54 6.05
N THR A 147 -2.27 33.85 5.17
CA THR A 147 -2.04 35.24 4.72
C THR A 147 -1.67 35.29 3.25
N SER A 148 -2.67 35.27 2.39
CA SER A 148 -2.61 35.90 1.07
C SER A 148 -4.05 36.15 0.58
N ARG A 149 -4.71 37.13 1.19
CA ARG A 149 -5.77 37.83 0.47
C ARG A 149 -5.08 38.84 -0.45
N PRO A 150 -5.36 38.88 -1.73
CA PRO A 150 -4.96 40.01 -2.55
C PRO A 150 -5.82 41.23 -2.14
N ALA A 151 -5.14 42.31 -1.82
CA ALA A 151 -5.74 43.58 -1.52
C ALA A 151 -6.50 44.13 -2.73
N ASP A 152 -7.66 44.64 -2.44
CA ASP A 152 -8.53 45.38 -3.34
C ASP A 152 -7.79 46.48 -4.07
N ASN A 153 -7.87 46.48 -5.37
CA ASN A 153 -7.50 47.59 -6.21
C ASN A 153 -8.74 48.48 -6.46
N GLU A 154 -9.02 49.32 -5.49
CA GLU A 154 -9.84 50.50 -5.68
C GLU A 154 -8.94 51.73 -5.83
N ARG A 155 -8.85 52.23 -7.04
CA ARG A 155 -8.58 53.61 -7.47
C ARG A 155 -8.28 53.59 -8.96
N ALA A 156 -8.83 54.40 -9.77
CA ALA A 156 -9.48 55.68 -9.68
C ALA A 156 -10.19 55.95 -11.01
N VAL A 157 -11.40 56.49 -10.88
CA VAL A 157 -11.98 57.30 -11.95
C VAL A 157 -11.86 58.74 -11.48
N ALA A 158 -11.13 59.50 -12.20
CA ALA A 158 -11.28 60.95 -12.37
C ALA A 158 -10.55 61.36 -13.64
#